data_63e44741c4944a1b6c06b439e15d685f
#
_entry.id   63e44741c4944a1b6c06b439e15d685f
#
_cell.length_a   1.000
_cell.length_b   1.000
_cell.length_c   1.000
_cell.angle_alpha   90.00
_cell.angle_beta   90.00
_cell.angle_gamma   90.00
#
_symmetry.space_group_name_H-M   'P 1'
#
loop_
_entity.id
_entity.type
_entity.pdbx_description
1 polymer ?
#
loop_
_entity_poly.entity_id
_entity_poly.type
_entity_poly.pdbx_seq_one_letter_code
_entity_poly.pdbx_strand_id
1 'polypeptide(L)'
;VASYVLRACVRVSLATLARSQKEAADGTPTESRTTSTPRDHQDALQHPADAAAGHEDVGRARPCETGTPAPCPKKAVSLRLGPNNAAFVHLTYVPWIAAAGELKTKPTQHTVQKLREIGIQPDALLCRADRMIPEDEKDKISLFTNVQTWGVISMPDVDTIYKVPRVLHEQGLDGLICDRLHINTPPANLKRWDDLVYETEHPQGEVTIAMVGKYVELSDSYKSVNEALRHAGMRNHVRVKIEHIDSETISPETVAQLAKFDGVLVPGGFGKRGVEGKIQTARFARESRVPYLGICLGMQVATIEYARHVAGLKDANSTEFEPDGPHPVIALITEWKDADGSIKQRDTKSDLGGTMRLGAWDCTLLPNTLASTVYGNASKISERHRHRFEFNNDYKEALEAKGMVASGINTETGLVEIVEIPSHPWFVGVQYHPEYKSTVANPHPLFVHFVKAALAHANA
;
A
#
# COMPACT_ATOMS: atom_id res chain seq x y z
N VAL A 1 6.18 3.76 10.72
CA VAL A 1 5.96 2.45 11.39
C VAL A 1 4.74 2.54 12.29
N ALA A 2 4.71 3.44 13.26
CA ALA A 2 3.60 3.59 14.24
C ALA A 2 2.22 3.81 13.59
N SER A 3 2.11 4.63 12.54
CA SER A 3 0.86 4.88 11.81
C SER A 3 0.33 3.64 11.07
N TYR A 4 1.23 2.73 10.66
CA TYR A 4 0.87 1.52 9.92
C TYR A 4 0.38 0.41 10.87
N VAL A 5 1.01 0.28 12.02
CA VAL A 5 0.63 -0.70 13.06
C VAL A 5 -0.74 -0.37 13.63
N LEU A 6 -1.01 0.90 13.94
CA LEU A 6 -2.33 1.32 14.42
C LEU A 6 -3.44 1.06 13.38
N ARG A 7 -3.15 1.26 12.08
CA ARG A 7 -4.09 0.94 10.99
C ARG A 7 -4.34 -0.56 10.85
N ALA A 8 -3.35 -1.41 11.11
CA ALA A 8 -3.52 -2.86 11.07
C ALA A 8 -4.37 -3.36 12.27
N CYS A 9 -4.07 -2.91 13.48
CA CYS A 9 -4.81 -3.31 14.69
C CYS A 9 -6.27 -2.81 14.68
N VAL A 10 -6.52 -1.55 14.29
CA VAL A 10 -7.88 -0.98 14.20
C VAL A 10 -8.69 -1.62 13.07
N ARG A 11 -8.07 -1.93 11.90
CA ARG A 11 -8.78 -2.62 10.81
C ARG A 11 -9.16 -4.06 11.13
N VAL A 12 -8.35 -4.79 11.87
CA VAL A 12 -8.69 -6.17 12.28
C VAL A 12 -9.92 -6.17 13.19
N SER A 13 -10.00 -5.24 14.14
CA SER A 13 -11.16 -5.11 15.03
C SER A 13 -12.44 -4.70 14.29
N LEU A 14 -12.38 -3.73 13.39
CA LEU A 14 -13.55 -3.25 12.63
C LEU A 14 -14.05 -4.26 11.59
N ALA A 15 -13.17 -5.00 10.91
CA ALA A 15 -13.58 -6.02 9.94
C ALA A 15 -14.24 -7.23 10.61
N THR A 16 -13.80 -7.59 11.81
CA THR A 16 -14.41 -8.67 12.62
C THR A 16 -15.78 -8.24 13.14
N LEU A 17 -15.94 -6.99 13.57
CA LEU A 17 -17.22 -6.41 13.99
C LEU A 17 -18.26 -6.37 12.85
N ALA A 18 -17.86 -5.94 11.65
CA ALA A 18 -18.76 -5.90 10.50
C ALA A 18 -19.24 -7.29 10.05
N ARG A 19 -18.41 -8.33 10.20
CA ARG A 19 -18.81 -9.72 9.93
C ARG A 19 -19.77 -10.27 10.99
N SER A 20 -19.49 -10.06 12.28
CA SER A 20 -20.35 -10.58 13.35
C SER A 20 -21.73 -9.90 13.37
N GLN A 21 -21.82 -8.63 13.01
CA GLN A 21 -23.12 -7.94 12.87
C GLN A 21 -23.90 -8.43 11.64
N LYS A 22 -23.23 -8.85 10.57
CA LYS A 22 -23.87 -9.38 9.38
C LYS A 22 -24.37 -10.82 9.60
N GLU A 23 -23.65 -11.64 10.35
CA GLU A 23 -24.02 -13.00 10.73
C GLU A 23 -25.15 -13.03 11.78
N ALA A 24 -25.23 -12.02 12.64
CA ALA A 24 -26.34 -11.85 13.60
C ALA A 24 -27.64 -11.31 12.95
N ALA A 25 -27.55 -10.66 11.79
CA ALA A 25 -28.71 -10.13 11.05
C ALA A 25 -29.36 -11.17 10.11
N ASP A 26 -28.68 -12.25 9.74
CA ASP A 26 -29.15 -13.26 8.79
C ASP A 26 -29.93 -14.43 9.44
N GLY A 27 -30.24 -14.37 10.72
CA GLY A 27 -30.97 -15.43 11.45
C GLY A 27 -32.38 -15.02 11.89
N THR A 28 -33.35 -15.03 11.03
CA THR A 28 -34.77 -15.52 11.11
C THR A 28 -35.73 -14.75 10.23
N PRO A 29 -36.72 -15.39 9.60
CA PRO A 29 -37.66 -14.72 8.71
C PRO A 29 -38.97 -14.40 9.44
N THR A 30 -39.45 -13.14 9.33
CA THR A 30 -40.89 -12.86 9.41
C THR A 30 -41.23 -11.69 8.49
N GLU A 31 -42.21 -11.96 7.63
CA GLU A 31 -42.85 -11.01 6.73
C GLU A 31 -43.54 -9.85 7.47
N SER A 32 -43.39 -8.62 6.99
CA SER A 32 -44.52 -7.78 6.66
C SER A 32 -44.13 -6.49 5.96
N ARG A 33 -44.89 -6.18 4.93
CA ARG A 33 -44.84 -4.98 4.08
C ARG A 33 -44.95 -3.70 4.89
N THR A 34 -44.16 -2.68 4.53
CA THR A 34 -44.71 -1.42 3.98
C THR A 34 -43.59 -0.48 3.52
N THR A 35 -43.88 0.19 2.42
CA THR A 35 -43.17 1.16 1.64
C THR A 35 -42.69 2.40 2.40
N SER A 36 -41.44 2.79 2.25
CA SER A 36 -40.98 4.14 1.96
C SER A 36 -39.44 4.20 1.92
N THR A 37 -38.88 4.60 0.80
CA THR A 37 -37.47 4.91 0.57
C THR A 37 -37.06 6.19 1.32
N PRO A 38 -35.90 6.23 1.88
CA PRO A 38 -34.98 7.36 1.74
C PRO A 38 -33.64 6.94 1.13
N ARG A 39 -33.43 7.36 -0.07
CA ARG A 39 -32.08 7.61 -0.59
C ARG A 39 -31.51 8.72 0.26
N ASP A 40 -30.33 8.57 0.82
CA ASP A 40 -29.36 9.63 1.17
C ASP A 40 -28.38 9.26 2.31
N HIS A 41 -28.18 7.96 2.64
CA HIS A 41 -27.22 7.56 3.68
C HIS A 41 -26.14 6.52 3.28
N GLN A 42 -26.00 6.20 1.99
CA GLN A 42 -24.98 5.23 1.55
C GLN A 42 -23.63 5.85 1.12
N ASP A 43 -23.57 7.15 0.85
CA ASP A 43 -22.34 7.79 0.35
C ASP A 43 -21.29 8.12 1.42
N ALA A 44 -21.64 8.06 2.70
CA ALA A 44 -20.68 8.39 3.78
C ALA A 44 -19.72 7.27 4.17
N LEU A 45 -19.88 6.04 3.65
CA LEU A 45 -19.07 4.86 4.03
C LEU A 45 -18.23 4.26 2.90
N GLN A 46 -18.24 4.82 1.70
CA GLN A 46 -17.58 4.22 0.53
C GLN A 46 -16.17 4.73 0.23
N HIS A 47 -15.62 5.73 0.93
CA HIS A 47 -14.26 6.22 0.67
C HIS A 47 -13.35 6.20 1.90
N PRO A 48 -12.63 5.07 2.14
CA PRO A 48 -11.55 5.04 3.14
C PRO A 48 -10.34 5.92 2.76
N ALA A 49 -10.29 6.46 1.53
CA ALA A 49 -9.19 7.30 1.06
C ALA A 49 -9.24 8.72 1.61
N ASP A 50 -10.43 9.28 1.84
CA ASP A 50 -10.57 10.65 2.37
C ASP A 50 -10.24 10.74 3.87
N ALA A 51 -10.29 9.62 4.59
CA ALA A 51 -9.79 9.55 5.96
C ALA A 51 -8.25 9.57 6.06
N ALA A 52 -7.54 9.39 4.94
CA ALA A 52 -6.07 9.36 4.89
C ALA A 52 -5.43 10.72 4.56
N ALA A 53 -6.19 11.66 3.99
CA ALA A 53 -5.71 13.02 3.68
C ALA A 53 -5.63 13.94 4.92
N GLY A 54 -6.13 13.51 6.07
CA GLY A 54 -6.16 14.30 7.30
C GLY A 54 -4.92 14.19 8.20
N HIS A 55 -3.78 13.63 7.72
CA HIS A 55 -2.66 13.29 8.61
C HIS A 55 -1.46 14.26 8.57
N GLU A 56 -1.47 15.31 7.76
CA GLU A 56 -0.33 16.24 7.71
C GLU A 56 -0.55 17.56 8.45
N ASP A 57 -1.70 17.80 9.09
CA ASP A 57 -1.99 19.10 9.70
C ASP A 57 -2.53 19.01 11.14
N VAL A 58 -1.92 18.18 12.00
CA VAL A 58 -2.23 18.20 13.46
C VAL A 58 -1.58 19.40 14.17
N GLY A 59 -0.79 20.22 13.46
CA GLY A 59 -0.04 21.34 14.02
C GLY A 59 -0.58 22.75 13.70
N ARG A 60 -1.51 22.90 12.74
CA ARG A 60 -2.09 24.22 12.41
C ARG A 60 -3.58 24.10 12.11
N ALA A 61 -4.41 24.39 13.13
CA ALA A 61 -5.80 24.71 12.89
C ALA A 61 -5.86 25.96 11.98
N ARG A 62 -6.36 25.82 10.74
CA ARG A 62 -6.68 27.00 9.92
C ARG A 62 -7.79 27.76 10.65
N PRO A 63 -7.66 29.05 10.87
CA PRO A 63 -8.75 29.84 11.44
C PRO A 63 -9.95 29.79 10.47
N CYS A 64 -11.10 29.45 11.00
CA CYS A 64 -12.35 29.70 10.28
C CYS A 64 -12.50 31.22 10.12
N GLU A 65 -13.11 31.70 9.05
CA GLU A 65 -13.36 33.12 8.79
C GLU A 65 -14.11 33.85 9.92
N THR A 66 -14.66 33.10 10.89
CA THR A 66 -15.35 33.60 12.08
C THR A 66 -14.46 33.68 13.34
N GLY A 67 -13.15 33.35 13.25
CA GLY A 67 -12.23 33.43 14.39
C GLY A 67 -12.41 32.36 15.48
N THR A 68 -13.36 31.45 15.36
CA THR A 68 -13.51 30.31 16.27
C THR A 68 -12.77 29.09 15.75
N PRO A 69 -11.95 28.39 16.59
CA PRO A 69 -11.28 27.16 16.16
C PRO A 69 -12.32 26.11 15.76
N ALA A 70 -12.16 25.53 14.56
CA ALA A 70 -13.03 24.45 14.11
C ALA A 70 -12.99 23.27 15.12
N PRO A 71 -14.13 22.67 15.48
CA PRO A 71 -14.15 21.55 16.42
C PRO A 71 -13.32 20.38 15.86
N CYS A 72 -12.55 19.74 16.73
CA CYS A 72 -11.75 18.58 16.36
C CYS A 72 -12.66 17.47 15.77
N PRO A 73 -12.48 17.04 14.51
CA PRO A 73 -13.37 16.06 13.87
C PRO A 73 -13.53 14.76 14.68
N LYS A 74 -12.47 14.29 15.33
CA LYS A 74 -12.48 13.09 16.18
C LYS A 74 -13.39 13.26 17.39
N LYS A 75 -13.36 14.43 18.04
CA LYS A 75 -14.26 14.75 19.15
C LYS A 75 -15.71 14.85 18.68
N ALA A 76 -15.97 15.46 17.53
CA ALA A 76 -17.31 15.54 16.97
C ALA A 76 -17.91 14.17 16.68
N VAL A 77 -17.12 13.23 16.13
CA VAL A 77 -17.54 11.83 15.93
C VAL A 77 -17.87 11.15 17.24
N SER A 78 -16.99 11.25 18.26
CA SER A 78 -17.24 10.66 19.59
C SER A 78 -18.51 11.19 20.25
N LEU A 79 -18.77 12.50 20.17
CA LEU A 79 -20.00 13.10 20.70
C LEU A 79 -21.26 12.59 20.00
N ARG A 80 -21.20 12.31 18.69
CA ARG A 80 -22.32 11.74 17.93
C ARG A 80 -22.57 10.26 18.26
N LEU A 81 -21.50 9.50 18.45
CA LEU A 81 -21.55 8.06 18.77
C LEU A 81 -21.96 7.80 20.22
N GLY A 82 -21.71 8.74 21.11
CA GLY A 82 -21.90 8.59 22.55
C GLY A 82 -20.71 7.95 23.28
N PRO A 83 -20.68 8.03 24.63
CA PRO A 83 -19.49 7.73 25.43
C PRO A 83 -19.04 6.28 25.38
N ASN A 84 -19.93 5.32 25.11
CA ASN A 84 -19.61 3.88 25.13
C ASN A 84 -19.35 3.31 23.71
N ASN A 85 -19.43 4.15 22.68
CA ASN A 85 -19.24 3.72 21.30
C ASN A 85 -17.98 4.34 20.67
N ALA A 86 -17.10 4.90 21.48
CA ALA A 86 -15.81 5.43 21.05
C ALA A 86 -14.76 5.20 22.12
N ALA A 87 -13.56 4.77 21.70
CA ALA A 87 -12.38 4.65 22.54
C ALA A 87 -11.24 5.47 21.95
N PHE A 88 -10.52 6.21 22.80
CA PHE A 88 -9.37 7.00 22.41
C PHE A 88 -8.08 6.33 22.86
N VAL A 89 -7.33 5.81 21.90
CA VAL A 89 -6.00 5.25 22.11
C VAL A 89 -4.98 6.25 21.57
N HIS A 90 -4.14 6.78 22.46
CA HIS A 90 -3.14 7.79 22.11
C HIS A 90 -1.75 7.19 22.02
N LEU A 91 -1.14 7.32 20.85
CA LEU A 91 0.25 6.92 20.62
C LEU A 91 1.19 8.06 21.06
N THR A 92 2.14 7.73 21.91
CA THR A 92 3.11 8.68 22.47
C THR A 92 4.52 8.10 22.45
N TYR A 93 5.51 8.91 22.79
CA TYR A 93 6.92 8.51 22.82
C TYR A 93 7.52 8.76 24.21
N VAL A 94 8.21 7.75 24.73
CA VAL A 94 8.94 7.78 25.99
C VAL A 94 10.42 7.54 25.70
N PRO A 95 11.21 8.61 25.42
CA PRO A 95 12.60 8.47 25.06
C PRO A 95 13.48 8.03 26.23
N TRP A 96 14.43 7.15 25.95
CA TRP A 96 15.55 6.87 26.83
C TRP A 96 16.65 7.91 26.61
N ILE A 97 17.10 8.53 27.69
CA ILE A 97 18.21 9.48 27.65
C ILE A 97 19.46 8.81 28.23
N ALA A 98 20.34 8.34 27.35
CA ALA A 98 21.53 7.58 27.74
C ALA A 98 22.43 8.34 28.73
N ALA A 99 22.59 9.67 28.56
CA ALA A 99 23.38 10.51 29.45
C ALA A 99 22.79 10.62 30.86
N ALA A 100 21.47 10.45 31.02
CA ALA A 100 20.78 10.51 32.31
C ALA A 100 20.48 9.12 32.89
N GLY A 101 20.59 8.05 32.07
CA GLY A 101 20.29 6.68 32.48
C GLY A 101 18.81 6.47 32.81
N GLU A 102 17.89 7.24 32.19
CA GLU A 102 16.47 7.18 32.54
C GLU A 102 15.54 7.37 31.33
N LEU A 103 14.31 6.85 31.44
CA LEU A 103 13.19 7.14 30.55
C LEU A 103 12.58 8.50 30.89
N LYS A 104 12.27 9.31 29.88
CA LYS A 104 11.64 10.63 30.06
C LYS A 104 10.14 10.56 29.76
N THR A 105 9.33 10.65 30.79
CA THR A 105 7.85 10.61 30.70
C THR A 105 7.21 11.96 30.38
N LYS A 106 7.91 13.08 30.51
CA LYS A 106 7.39 14.43 30.25
C LYS A 106 6.82 14.63 28.85
N PRO A 107 7.43 14.15 27.74
CA PRO A 107 6.84 14.27 26.41
C PRO A 107 5.44 13.65 26.33
N THR A 108 5.26 12.48 26.92
CA THR A 108 3.95 11.80 27.00
C THR A 108 2.94 12.63 27.80
N GLN A 109 3.34 13.15 28.96
CA GLN A 109 2.48 14.01 29.78
C GLN A 109 2.00 15.24 29.00
N HIS A 110 2.90 15.92 28.29
CA HIS A 110 2.59 17.11 27.51
C HIS A 110 1.67 16.80 26.34
N THR A 111 1.87 15.67 25.61
CA THR A 111 0.99 15.33 24.48
C THR A 111 -0.42 14.98 24.94
N VAL A 112 -0.58 14.32 26.09
CA VAL A 112 -1.89 14.03 26.70
C VAL A 112 -2.54 15.32 27.21
N GLN A 113 -1.78 16.23 27.82
CA GLN A 113 -2.30 17.53 28.21
C GLN A 113 -2.90 18.28 27.02
N LYS A 114 -2.21 18.30 25.88
CA LYS A 114 -2.72 18.91 24.64
C LYS A 114 -4.00 18.26 24.12
N LEU A 115 -4.13 16.93 24.23
CA LEU A 115 -5.39 16.24 23.92
C LEU A 115 -6.52 16.67 24.85
N ARG A 116 -6.24 16.80 26.14
CA ARG A 116 -7.23 17.22 27.13
C ARG A 116 -7.69 18.67 26.92
N GLU A 117 -6.80 19.57 26.50
CA GLU A 117 -7.14 20.95 26.13
C GLU A 117 -8.21 21.02 25.03
N ILE A 118 -8.21 20.09 24.08
CA ILE A 118 -9.28 19.98 23.06
C ILE A 118 -10.45 19.08 23.48
N GLY A 119 -10.47 18.65 24.77
CA GLY A 119 -11.55 17.87 25.40
C GLY A 119 -11.56 16.40 25.06
N ILE A 120 -10.39 15.80 24.77
CA ILE A 120 -10.23 14.35 24.57
C ILE A 120 -9.41 13.79 25.75
N GLN A 121 -10.00 12.87 26.53
CA GLN A 121 -9.31 12.05 27.51
C GLN A 121 -8.99 10.70 26.85
N PRO A 122 -7.72 10.27 26.76
CA PRO A 122 -7.39 8.93 26.29
C PRO A 122 -7.89 7.85 27.24
N ASP A 123 -8.38 6.75 26.70
CA ASP A 123 -8.72 5.52 27.44
C ASP A 123 -7.47 4.65 27.62
N ALA A 124 -6.55 4.67 26.64
CA ALA A 124 -5.27 4.00 26.70
C ALA A 124 -4.16 4.83 26.06
N LEU A 125 -2.92 4.60 26.52
CA LEU A 125 -1.69 5.16 25.95
C LEU A 125 -0.84 4.04 25.37
N LEU A 126 -0.44 4.15 24.11
CA LEU A 126 0.60 3.31 23.51
C LEU A 126 1.92 4.07 23.60
N CYS A 127 2.72 3.70 24.58
CA CYS A 127 3.96 4.37 24.91
C CYS A 127 5.14 3.71 24.17
N ARG A 128 5.53 4.27 23.02
CA ARG A 128 6.70 3.77 22.30
C ARG A 128 7.98 4.14 23.03
N ALA A 129 8.85 3.16 23.22
CA ALA A 129 10.17 3.31 23.80
C ALA A 129 11.14 2.33 23.10
N ASP A 130 12.44 2.45 23.35
CA ASP A 130 13.43 1.48 22.89
C ASP A 130 13.41 0.17 23.71
N ARG A 131 12.71 0.17 24.85
CA ARG A 131 12.59 -0.94 25.81
C ARG A 131 11.22 -0.97 26.49
N MET A 132 10.95 -2.04 27.24
CA MET A 132 9.78 -2.07 28.13
C MET A 132 9.86 -0.96 29.19
N ILE A 133 8.73 -0.31 29.44
CA ILE A 133 8.62 0.75 30.46
C ILE A 133 8.38 0.07 31.82
N PRO A 134 9.23 0.35 32.83
CA PRO A 134 9.04 -0.16 34.18
C PRO A 134 7.71 0.30 34.81
N GLU A 135 7.21 -0.47 35.79
CA GLU A 135 5.90 -0.18 36.43
C GLU A 135 5.88 1.16 37.14
N ASP A 136 6.97 1.54 37.83
CA ASP A 136 7.10 2.86 38.48
C ASP A 136 6.99 4.04 37.50
N GLU A 137 7.52 3.89 36.30
CA GLU A 137 7.37 4.91 35.24
C GLU A 137 5.96 4.87 34.63
N LYS A 138 5.31 3.69 34.55
CA LYS A 138 3.90 3.60 34.15
C LYS A 138 2.99 4.26 35.16
N ASP A 139 3.21 4.06 36.45
CA ASP A 139 2.46 4.72 37.54
C ASP A 139 2.60 6.24 37.49
N LYS A 140 3.80 6.73 37.20
CA LYS A 140 4.06 8.14 37.01
C LYS A 140 3.32 8.70 35.78
N ILE A 141 3.34 7.98 34.64
CA ILE A 141 2.58 8.37 33.46
C ILE A 141 1.08 8.38 33.80
N SER A 142 0.57 7.34 34.44
CA SER A 142 -0.82 7.21 34.88
C SER A 142 -1.27 8.42 35.70
N LEU A 143 -0.51 8.78 36.74
CA LEU A 143 -0.79 9.89 37.64
C LEU A 143 -0.94 11.23 36.89
N PHE A 144 -0.03 11.54 35.94
CA PHE A 144 -0.02 12.83 35.25
C PHE A 144 -0.97 12.89 34.04
N THR A 145 -1.38 11.74 33.50
CA THR A 145 -2.22 11.67 32.30
C THR A 145 -3.69 11.34 32.60
N ASN A 146 -4.00 10.98 33.84
CA ASN A 146 -5.32 10.49 34.26
C ASN A 146 -5.78 9.27 33.41
N VAL A 147 -4.84 8.40 33.09
CA VAL A 147 -5.08 7.09 32.45
C VAL A 147 -4.69 6.04 33.47
N GLN A 148 -5.50 5.03 33.66
CA GLN A 148 -5.20 3.95 34.62
C GLN A 148 -3.87 3.26 34.25
N THR A 149 -3.10 2.78 35.25
CA THR A 149 -1.78 2.17 35.01
C THR A 149 -1.87 1.01 34.00
N TRP A 150 -2.90 0.17 34.08
CA TRP A 150 -3.17 -0.91 33.15
C TRP A 150 -3.51 -0.44 31.73
N GLY A 151 -3.86 0.83 31.55
CA GLY A 151 -4.05 1.48 30.23
C GLY A 151 -2.78 2.12 29.68
N VAL A 152 -1.67 2.09 30.41
CA VAL A 152 -0.35 2.55 29.96
C VAL A 152 0.41 1.36 29.37
N ILE A 153 0.28 1.20 28.05
CA ILE A 153 0.82 0.06 27.29
C ILE A 153 2.21 0.38 26.77
N SER A 154 3.20 -0.41 27.13
CA SER A 154 4.55 -0.33 26.58
C SER A 154 4.59 -0.84 25.16
N MET A 155 5.24 -0.10 24.28
CA MET A 155 5.46 -0.50 22.88
C MET A 155 6.96 -0.42 22.57
N PRO A 156 7.73 -1.45 22.97
CA PRO A 156 9.18 -1.47 22.76
C PRO A 156 9.51 -1.60 21.28
N ASP A 157 10.74 -1.25 20.93
CA ASP A 157 11.26 -1.57 19.61
C ASP A 157 11.35 -3.09 19.45
N VAL A 158 10.90 -3.59 18.33
CA VAL A 158 10.88 -5.00 17.96
C VAL A 158 11.61 -5.20 16.62
N ASP A 159 12.21 -6.34 16.43
CA ASP A 159 12.91 -6.73 15.20
C ASP A 159 11.96 -6.88 13.99
N THR A 160 10.72 -7.30 14.25
CA THR A 160 9.66 -7.36 13.24
C THR A 160 8.36 -6.78 13.77
N ILE A 161 7.69 -5.98 12.94
CA ILE A 161 6.39 -5.38 13.26
C ILE A 161 5.30 -6.43 13.52
N TYR A 162 5.49 -7.66 13.08
CA TYR A 162 4.54 -8.76 13.25
C TYR A 162 4.47 -9.29 14.69
N LYS A 163 5.45 -8.95 15.54
CA LYS A 163 5.42 -9.21 17.01
C LYS A 163 4.52 -8.25 17.77
N VAL A 164 4.25 -7.05 17.21
CA VAL A 164 3.48 -6.02 17.92
C VAL A 164 2.09 -6.48 18.39
N PRO A 165 1.29 -7.21 17.58
CA PRO A 165 -0.01 -7.70 18.05
C PRO A 165 0.10 -8.56 19.31
N ARG A 166 1.11 -9.40 19.42
CA ARG A 166 1.38 -10.22 20.61
C ARG A 166 1.75 -9.35 21.80
N VAL A 167 2.67 -8.41 21.62
CA VAL A 167 3.10 -7.48 22.70
C VAL A 167 1.94 -6.66 23.24
N LEU A 168 1.00 -6.24 22.39
CA LEU A 168 -0.18 -5.47 22.82
C LEU A 168 -1.21 -6.36 23.53
N HIS A 169 -1.43 -7.58 23.03
CA HIS A 169 -2.34 -8.55 23.64
C HIS A 169 -1.90 -8.97 25.04
N GLU A 170 -0.62 -9.29 25.21
CA GLU A 170 -0.04 -9.71 26.50
C GLU A 170 -0.17 -8.63 27.58
N GLN A 171 -0.27 -7.36 27.19
CA GLN A 171 -0.52 -6.23 28.08
C GLN A 171 -2.02 -5.88 28.20
N GLY A 172 -2.93 -6.65 27.56
CA GLY A 172 -4.37 -6.53 27.74
C GLY A 172 -5.05 -5.40 26.94
N LEU A 173 -4.39 -4.81 25.92
CA LEU A 173 -4.96 -3.70 25.15
C LEU A 173 -6.28 -4.07 24.46
N ASP A 174 -6.37 -5.25 23.88
CA ASP A 174 -7.57 -5.75 23.21
C ASP A 174 -8.73 -5.95 24.18
N GLY A 175 -8.48 -6.51 25.35
CA GLY A 175 -9.46 -6.60 26.44
C GLY A 175 -9.96 -5.23 26.88
N LEU A 176 -9.04 -4.28 27.11
CA LEU A 176 -9.37 -2.90 27.48
C LEU A 176 -10.31 -2.25 26.45
N ILE A 177 -10.01 -2.42 25.16
CA ILE A 177 -10.84 -1.84 24.08
C ILE A 177 -12.21 -2.52 24.04
N CYS A 178 -12.26 -3.85 24.17
CA CYS A 178 -13.52 -4.59 24.20
C CYS A 178 -14.41 -4.17 25.39
N ASP A 179 -13.84 -4.05 26.56
CA ASP A 179 -14.56 -3.61 27.77
C ASP A 179 -15.06 -2.18 27.60
N ARG A 180 -14.22 -1.28 27.08
CA ARG A 180 -14.57 0.14 26.87
C ARG A 180 -15.72 0.33 25.88
N LEU A 181 -15.79 -0.54 24.86
CA LEU A 181 -16.81 -0.51 23.80
C LEU A 181 -17.96 -1.50 24.05
N HIS A 182 -17.98 -2.18 25.21
CA HIS A 182 -18.96 -3.22 25.56
C HIS A 182 -19.09 -4.32 24.49
N ILE A 183 -17.95 -4.72 23.89
CA ILE A 183 -17.89 -5.77 22.88
C ILE A 183 -17.63 -7.10 23.59
N ASN A 184 -18.61 -8.00 23.54
CA ASN A 184 -18.43 -9.36 24.03
C ASN A 184 -17.89 -10.26 22.90
N THR A 185 -16.59 -10.61 22.98
CA THR A 185 -15.90 -11.48 22.03
C THR A 185 -15.17 -12.60 22.74
N PRO A 186 -14.96 -13.76 22.12
CA PRO A 186 -14.02 -14.74 22.64
C PRO A 186 -12.60 -14.15 22.68
N PRO A 187 -11.69 -14.72 23.50
CA PRO A 187 -10.29 -14.32 23.55
C PRO A 187 -9.65 -14.28 22.15
N ALA A 188 -8.75 -13.33 21.93
CA ALA A 188 -8.07 -13.16 20.66
C ALA A 188 -7.25 -14.42 20.29
N ASN A 189 -7.39 -14.89 19.06
CA ASN A 189 -6.57 -15.96 18.51
C ASN A 189 -5.42 -15.36 17.68
N LEU A 190 -4.22 -15.36 18.25
CA LEU A 190 -3.02 -14.81 17.62
C LEU A 190 -2.19 -15.84 16.85
N LYS A 191 -2.65 -17.10 16.73
CA LYS A 191 -1.89 -18.17 16.05
C LYS A 191 -1.35 -17.73 14.69
N ARG A 192 -2.14 -17.03 13.90
CA ARG A 192 -1.72 -16.53 12.58
C ARG A 192 -0.53 -15.56 12.66
N TRP A 193 -0.50 -14.69 13.69
CA TRP A 193 0.61 -13.76 13.91
C TRP A 193 1.86 -14.50 14.37
N ASP A 194 1.71 -15.51 15.20
CA ASP A 194 2.82 -16.35 15.67
C ASP A 194 3.41 -17.15 14.51
N ASP A 195 2.57 -17.72 13.63
CA ASP A 195 3.01 -18.42 12.42
C ASP A 195 3.81 -17.47 11.50
N LEU A 196 3.35 -16.22 11.30
CA LEU A 196 4.04 -15.22 10.50
C LEU A 196 5.40 -14.80 11.09
N VAL A 197 5.47 -14.65 12.41
CA VAL A 197 6.74 -14.37 13.10
C VAL A 197 7.69 -15.53 12.89
N TYR A 198 7.22 -16.76 13.08
CA TYR A 198 8.01 -17.96 12.86
C TYR A 198 8.56 -18.06 11.44
N GLU A 199 7.72 -17.85 10.42
CA GLU A 199 8.14 -17.85 9.00
C GLU A 199 9.17 -16.76 8.70
N THR A 200 9.05 -15.59 9.35
CA THR A 200 10.00 -14.47 9.18
C THR A 200 11.37 -14.80 9.78
N GLU A 201 11.37 -15.49 10.93
CA GLU A 201 12.59 -15.86 11.65
C GLU A 201 13.28 -17.10 11.08
N HIS A 202 12.51 -17.99 10.42
CA HIS A 202 13.01 -19.29 9.92
C HIS A 202 12.78 -19.45 8.41
N PRO A 203 13.35 -18.56 7.55
CA PRO A 203 13.23 -18.69 6.11
C PRO A 203 13.99 -19.93 5.63
N GLN A 204 13.42 -20.63 4.63
CA GLN A 204 14.03 -21.85 4.03
C GLN A 204 15.03 -21.52 2.91
N GLY A 205 15.13 -20.24 2.51
CA GLY A 205 16.03 -19.75 1.48
C GLY A 205 16.06 -18.24 1.43
N GLU A 206 16.83 -17.70 0.50
CA GLU A 206 16.92 -16.26 0.27
C GLU A 206 16.83 -15.98 -1.23
N VAL A 207 16.19 -14.86 -1.61
CA VAL A 207 16.21 -14.29 -2.94
C VAL A 207 16.61 -12.83 -2.86
N THR A 208 17.41 -12.37 -3.81
CA THR A 208 17.86 -10.97 -3.87
C THR A 208 17.21 -10.27 -5.05
N ILE A 209 16.45 -9.21 -4.76
CA ILE A 209 15.71 -8.42 -5.75
C ILE A 209 16.38 -7.05 -5.93
N ALA A 210 16.76 -6.73 -7.18
CA ALA A 210 17.14 -5.36 -7.54
C ALA A 210 15.88 -4.49 -7.71
N MET A 211 15.74 -3.48 -6.87
CA MET A 211 14.71 -2.45 -7.04
C MET A 211 15.34 -1.21 -7.70
N VAL A 212 15.12 -1.06 -9.00
CA VAL A 212 15.74 0.02 -9.79
C VAL A 212 14.81 1.23 -9.84
N GLY A 213 15.13 2.25 -9.06
CA GLY A 213 14.29 3.43 -8.85
C GLY A 213 15.07 4.74 -8.76
N LYS A 214 14.36 5.84 -8.42
CA LYS A 214 14.96 7.19 -8.31
C LYS A 214 15.32 7.61 -6.89
N TYR A 215 14.60 7.09 -5.90
CA TYR A 215 14.59 7.60 -4.52
C TYR A 215 15.23 6.61 -3.57
N VAL A 216 16.42 6.13 -3.92
CA VAL A 216 17.14 5.10 -3.16
C VAL A 216 17.53 5.54 -1.76
N GLU A 217 17.77 6.86 -1.55
CA GLU A 217 18.12 7.43 -0.25
C GLU A 217 16.89 7.66 0.65
N LEU A 218 15.68 7.71 0.08
CA LEU A 218 14.43 7.92 0.81
C LEU A 218 13.76 6.57 1.08
N SER A 219 14.13 5.93 2.17
CA SER A 219 13.63 4.60 2.58
C SER A 219 12.10 4.50 2.62
N ASP A 220 11.39 5.60 2.84
CA ASP A 220 9.93 5.64 2.92
C ASP A 220 9.23 5.67 1.54
N SER A 221 9.93 6.06 0.46
CA SER A 221 9.34 6.20 -0.88
C SER A 221 8.82 4.87 -1.44
N TYR A 222 9.49 3.77 -1.13
CA TYR A 222 9.15 2.42 -1.62
C TYR A 222 8.64 1.48 -0.52
N LYS A 223 8.23 2.01 0.62
CA LYS A 223 7.83 1.20 1.78
C LYS A 223 6.73 0.18 1.47
N SER A 224 5.70 0.57 0.72
CA SER A 224 4.60 -0.34 0.36
C SER A 224 5.07 -1.47 -0.56
N VAL A 225 5.97 -1.17 -1.53
CA VAL A 225 6.55 -2.17 -2.42
C VAL A 225 7.47 -3.13 -1.63
N ASN A 226 8.30 -2.58 -0.75
CA ASN A 226 9.17 -3.38 0.12
C ASN A 226 8.36 -4.33 1.01
N GLU A 227 7.27 -3.85 1.63
CA GLU A 227 6.39 -4.70 2.42
C GLU A 227 5.67 -5.75 1.57
N ALA A 228 5.20 -5.40 0.35
CA ALA A 228 4.58 -6.35 -0.55
C ALA A 228 5.54 -7.49 -0.96
N LEU A 229 6.81 -7.18 -1.21
CA LEU A 229 7.87 -8.17 -1.46
C LEU A 229 8.13 -9.06 -0.23
N ARG A 230 8.18 -8.47 0.98
CA ARG A 230 8.32 -9.24 2.23
C ARG A 230 7.14 -10.18 2.47
N HIS A 231 5.90 -9.70 2.25
CA HIS A 231 4.69 -10.55 2.33
C HIS A 231 4.79 -11.74 1.36
N ALA A 232 5.27 -11.48 0.14
CA ALA A 232 5.49 -12.53 -0.86
C ALA A 232 6.59 -13.51 -0.45
N GLY A 233 7.66 -13.01 0.17
CA GLY A 233 8.72 -13.83 0.74
C GLY A 233 8.21 -14.80 1.80
N MET A 234 7.44 -14.31 2.78
CA MET A 234 6.80 -15.15 3.79
C MET A 234 5.92 -16.23 3.15
N ARG A 235 5.12 -15.87 2.15
CA ARG A 235 4.25 -16.82 1.44
C ARG A 235 5.01 -17.90 0.68
N ASN A 236 6.24 -17.62 0.24
CA ASN A 236 7.14 -18.55 -0.42
C ASN A 236 8.17 -19.18 0.53
N HIS A 237 8.08 -18.90 1.85
CA HIS A 237 9.00 -19.38 2.91
C HIS A 237 10.46 -18.97 2.66
N VAL A 238 10.69 -17.80 2.03
CA VAL A 238 12.03 -17.27 1.73
C VAL A 238 12.22 -15.88 2.28
N ARG A 239 13.45 -15.53 2.60
CA ARG A 239 13.85 -14.15 2.88
C ARG A 239 14.02 -13.40 1.58
N VAL A 240 13.35 -12.27 1.41
CA VAL A 240 13.56 -11.37 0.28
C VAL A 240 14.52 -10.26 0.70
N LYS A 241 15.71 -10.27 0.12
CA LYS A 241 16.69 -9.18 0.24
C LYS A 241 16.46 -8.19 -0.90
N ILE A 242 16.24 -6.94 -0.55
CA ILE A 242 15.94 -5.88 -1.52
C ILE A 242 17.14 -4.94 -1.59
N GLU A 243 17.76 -4.84 -2.76
CA GLU A 243 18.83 -3.88 -3.03
C GLU A 243 18.26 -2.74 -3.88
N HIS A 244 18.30 -1.52 -3.33
CA HIS A 244 17.83 -0.32 -4.03
C HIS A 244 18.98 0.20 -4.92
N ILE A 245 18.70 0.34 -6.21
CA ILE A 245 19.66 0.79 -7.22
C ILE A 245 19.14 2.08 -7.83
N ASP A 246 19.97 3.13 -7.84
CA ASP A 246 19.63 4.36 -8.54
C ASP A 246 19.64 4.14 -10.03
N SER A 247 18.49 4.37 -10.67
CA SER A 247 18.35 4.23 -12.11
C SER A 247 19.25 5.17 -12.93
N GLU A 248 19.77 6.25 -12.35
CA GLU A 248 20.72 7.15 -13.00
C GLU A 248 22.12 6.54 -13.11
N THR A 249 22.44 5.55 -12.28
CA THR A 249 23.74 4.84 -12.34
C THR A 249 23.75 3.69 -13.35
N ILE A 250 22.60 3.34 -13.92
CA ILE A 250 22.47 2.27 -14.90
C ILE A 250 22.69 2.83 -16.32
N SER A 251 23.72 2.32 -16.97
CA SER A 251 24.07 2.59 -18.37
C SER A 251 24.33 1.28 -19.10
N PRO A 252 24.51 1.28 -20.42
CA PRO A 252 24.92 0.07 -21.16
C PRO A 252 26.17 -0.60 -20.61
N GLU A 253 27.10 0.18 -20.02
CA GLU A 253 28.37 -0.31 -19.45
C GLU A 253 28.19 -0.89 -18.04
N THR A 254 27.22 -0.38 -17.27
CA THR A 254 27.03 -0.75 -15.86
C THR A 254 25.88 -1.72 -15.63
N VAL A 255 24.98 -1.91 -16.62
CA VAL A 255 23.79 -2.74 -16.48
C VAL A 255 24.09 -4.20 -16.14
N ALA A 256 25.25 -4.71 -16.55
CA ALA A 256 25.71 -6.07 -16.25
C ALA A 256 25.79 -6.36 -14.72
N GLN A 257 25.90 -5.31 -13.88
CA GLN A 257 25.86 -5.49 -12.41
C GLN A 257 24.55 -6.11 -11.92
N LEU A 258 23.48 -6.06 -12.73
CA LEU A 258 22.19 -6.65 -12.38
C LEU A 258 22.18 -8.18 -12.46
N ALA A 259 23.21 -8.81 -13.07
CA ALA A 259 23.30 -10.26 -13.21
C ALA A 259 23.42 -11.02 -11.87
N LYS A 260 23.77 -10.33 -10.78
CA LYS A 260 23.86 -10.91 -9.43
C LYS A 260 22.52 -11.07 -8.74
N PHE A 261 21.44 -10.54 -9.32
CA PHE A 261 20.10 -10.55 -8.71
C PHE A 261 19.22 -11.64 -9.31
N ASP A 262 18.38 -12.19 -8.46
CA ASP A 262 17.44 -13.26 -8.82
C ASP A 262 16.18 -12.71 -9.49
N GLY A 263 15.92 -11.42 -9.35
CA GLY A 263 14.80 -10.73 -9.97
C GLY A 263 15.02 -9.23 -9.98
N VAL A 264 14.36 -8.56 -10.92
CA VAL A 264 14.43 -7.10 -11.12
C VAL A 264 13.03 -6.50 -11.02
N LEU A 265 12.87 -5.48 -10.19
CA LEU A 265 11.64 -4.72 -10.05
C LEU A 265 11.89 -3.25 -10.39
N VAL A 266 11.09 -2.70 -11.31
CA VAL A 266 11.06 -1.26 -11.61
C VAL A 266 9.75 -0.68 -11.07
N PRO A 267 9.82 0.14 -10.00
CA PRO A 267 8.63 0.70 -9.35
C PRO A 267 8.05 1.88 -10.12
N GLY A 268 6.86 2.31 -9.70
CA GLY A 268 6.21 3.52 -10.18
C GLY A 268 7.04 4.79 -9.92
N GLY A 269 6.76 5.83 -10.68
CA GLY A 269 7.40 7.14 -10.57
C GLY A 269 6.91 8.08 -11.67
N PHE A 270 7.42 9.31 -11.64
CA PHE A 270 7.09 10.37 -12.62
C PHE A 270 8.35 11.10 -13.08
N GLY A 271 8.28 11.71 -14.27
CA GLY A 271 9.30 12.60 -14.83
C GLY A 271 10.51 11.89 -15.42
N LYS A 272 11.28 12.63 -16.19
CA LYS A 272 12.33 12.15 -17.11
C LYS A 272 13.58 11.57 -16.43
N ARG A 273 13.86 11.95 -15.16
CA ARG A 273 15.11 11.56 -14.46
C ARG A 273 15.21 10.04 -14.31
N GLY A 274 16.34 9.46 -14.75
CA GLY A 274 16.66 8.03 -14.62
C GLY A 274 15.81 7.09 -15.51
N VAL A 275 15.07 7.61 -16.51
CA VAL A 275 14.21 6.79 -17.38
C VAL A 275 15.03 5.87 -18.27
N GLU A 276 16.11 6.36 -18.88
CA GLU A 276 16.93 5.54 -19.76
C GLU A 276 17.60 4.37 -19.00
N GLY A 277 18.04 4.59 -17.76
CA GLY A 277 18.56 3.51 -16.92
C GLY A 277 17.49 2.44 -16.61
N LYS A 278 16.23 2.83 -16.44
CA LYS A 278 15.11 1.87 -16.27
C LYS A 278 14.82 1.12 -17.56
N ILE A 279 14.91 1.78 -18.73
CA ILE A 279 14.78 1.13 -20.04
C ILE A 279 15.91 0.10 -20.23
N GLN A 280 17.16 0.46 -19.93
CA GLN A 280 18.29 -0.49 -19.96
C GLN A 280 18.10 -1.65 -18.96
N THR A 281 17.52 -1.38 -17.80
CA THR A 281 17.16 -2.40 -16.82
C THR A 281 16.14 -3.41 -17.38
N ALA A 282 15.06 -2.92 -17.99
CA ALA A 282 14.06 -3.77 -18.62
C ALA A 282 14.65 -4.59 -19.78
N ARG A 283 15.52 -3.99 -20.61
CA ARG A 283 16.25 -4.66 -21.67
C ARG A 283 17.12 -5.79 -21.13
N PHE A 284 17.94 -5.50 -20.12
CA PHE A 284 18.79 -6.50 -19.47
C PHE A 284 17.97 -7.67 -18.95
N ALA A 285 16.90 -7.40 -18.20
CA ALA A 285 16.05 -8.44 -17.65
C ALA A 285 15.44 -9.33 -18.74
N ARG A 286 14.96 -8.73 -19.85
CA ARG A 286 14.41 -9.46 -21.00
C ARG A 286 15.47 -10.32 -21.70
N GLU A 287 16.64 -9.75 -22.01
CA GLU A 287 17.70 -10.45 -22.78
C GLU A 287 18.39 -11.52 -21.93
N SER A 288 18.63 -11.25 -20.65
CA SER A 288 19.28 -12.18 -19.70
C SER A 288 18.29 -13.16 -19.03
N ARG A 289 17.00 -13.09 -19.37
CA ARG A 289 15.94 -13.96 -18.85
C ARG A 289 15.80 -13.90 -17.31
N VAL A 290 16.16 -12.76 -16.69
CA VAL A 290 15.97 -12.50 -15.27
C VAL A 290 14.51 -12.09 -15.01
N PRO A 291 13.78 -12.66 -14.06
CA PRO A 291 12.43 -12.28 -13.73
C PRO A 291 12.25 -10.77 -13.54
N TYR A 292 11.25 -10.19 -14.24
CA TYR A 292 10.99 -8.75 -14.28
C TYR A 292 9.58 -8.41 -13.83
N LEU A 293 9.45 -7.47 -12.87
CA LEU A 293 8.19 -6.84 -12.49
C LEU A 293 8.24 -5.33 -12.71
N GLY A 294 7.44 -4.82 -13.64
CA GLY A 294 7.27 -3.38 -13.88
C GLY A 294 5.96 -2.86 -13.30
N ILE A 295 6.01 -1.88 -12.40
CA ILE A 295 4.83 -1.27 -11.77
C ILE A 295 4.66 0.15 -12.30
N CYS A 296 3.49 0.51 -12.86
CA CYS A 296 3.14 1.83 -13.36
C CYS A 296 4.19 2.31 -14.38
N LEU A 297 5.06 3.25 -14.03
CA LEU A 297 6.19 3.64 -14.88
C LEU A 297 7.07 2.45 -15.28
N GLY A 298 7.19 1.41 -14.46
CA GLY A 298 7.93 0.19 -14.79
C GLY A 298 7.34 -0.56 -15.98
N MET A 299 6.02 -0.66 -16.10
CA MET A 299 5.35 -1.17 -17.28
C MET A 299 5.62 -0.29 -18.50
N GLN A 300 5.55 1.03 -18.34
CA GLN A 300 5.73 1.99 -19.44
C GLN A 300 7.14 1.90 -20.02
N VAL A 301 8.18 1.86 -19.19
CA VAL A 301 9.56 1.73 -19.67
C VAL A 301 9.83 0.37 -20.31
N ALA A 302 9.19 -0.71 -19.83
CA ALA A 302 9.26 -2.03 -20.48
C ALA A 302 8.61 -2.01 -21.88
N THR A 303 7.49 -1.32 -22.04
CA THR A 303 6.82 -1.12 -23.33
C THR A 303 7.71 -0.30 -24.29
N ILE A 304 8.32 0.79 -23.82
CA ILE A 304 9.25 1.62 -24.59
C ILE A 304 10.46 0.79 -25.04
N GLU A 305 11.05 0.03 -24.12
CA GLU A 305 12.17 -0.86 -24.40
C GLU A 305 11.83 -1.85 -25.51
N TYR A 306 10.70 -2.54 -25.38
CA TYR A 306 10.27 -3.55 -26.34
C TYR A 306 9.99 -2.94 -27.72
N ALA A 307 9.35 -1.78 -27.75
CA ALA A 307 9.09 -1.03 -28.96
C ALA A 307 10.39 -0.68 -29.69
N ARG A 308 11.40 -0.17 -28.97
CA ARG A 308 12.69 0.24 -29.55
C ARG A 308 13.50 -0.95 -30.07
N HIS A 309 13.64 -2.01 -29.26
CA HIS A 309 14.65 -3.05 -29.50
C HIS A 309 14.07 -4.33 -30.12
N VAL A 310 12.76 -4.57 -30.01
CA VAL A 310 12.12 -5.77 -30.57
C VAL A 310 11.18 -5.43 -31.71
N ALA A 311 10.33 -4.40 -31.55
CA ALA A 311 9.41 -3.99 -32.62
C ALA A 311 10.07 -3.10 -33.68
N GLY A 312 11.29 -2.59 -33.43
CA GLY A 312 12.04 -1.79 -34.39
C GLY A 312 11.55 -0.34 -34.56
N LEU A 313 10.71 0.12 -33.60
CA LEU A 313 10.22 1.51 -33.54
C LEU A 313 11.31 2.37 -32.88
N LYS A 314 12.31 2.76 -33.70
CA LYS A 314 13.40 3.62 -33.22
C LYS A 314 12.81 4.88 -32.61
N ASP A 315 13.40 5.35 -31.52
CA ASP A 315 12.98 6.56 -30.83
C ASP A 315 11.55 6.50 -30.20
N ALA A 316 10.98 5.27 -30.04
CA ALA A 316 9.74 5.09 -29.29
C ALA A 316 9.89 5.64 -27.86
N ASN A 317 8.90 6.41 -27.37
CA ASN A 317 8.98 7.07 -26.08
C ASN A 317 7.59 7.31 -25.47
N SER A 318 7.56 7.93 -24.31
CA SER A 318 6.37 8.50 -23.68
C SER A 318 6.26 9.98 -24.00
N THR A 319 5.04 10.49 -24.25
CA THR A 319 4.79 11.93 -24.36
C THR A 319 5.06 12.68 -23.04
N GLU A 320 5.25 11.98 -21.92
CA GLU A 320 5.76 12.59 -20.67
C GLU A 320 7.22 13.07 -20.81
N PHE A 321 8.03 12.35 -21.56
CA PHE A 321 9.47 12.60 -21.66
C PHE A 321 9.85 13.29 -22.96
N GLU A 322 9.11 13.02 -24.01
CA GLU A 322 9.31 13.55 -25.36
C GLU A 322 7.94 13.79 -26.03
N PRO A 323 7.34 14.97 -25.80
CA PRO A 323 5.98 15.27 -26.27
C PRO A 323 5.78 15.15 -27.79
N ASP A 324 6.81 15.48 -28.58
CA ASP A 324 6.78 15.50 -30.05
C ASP A 324 7.53 14.31 -30.66
N GLY A 325 7.77 13.25 -29.88
CA GLY A 325 8.49 12.05 -30.34
C GLY A 325 7.73 11.32 -31.48
N PRO A 326 8.47 10.62 -32.38
CA PRO A 326 7.86 10.00 -33.58
C PRO A 326 6.97 8.79 -33.25
N HIS A 327 7.23 8.12 -32.17
CA HIS A 327 6.52 6.91 -31.75
C HIS A 327 6.10 7.01 -30.26
N PRO A 328 4.98 7.70 -29.95
CA PRO A 328 4.47 7.84 -28.58
C PRO A 328 3.73 6.56 -28.14
N VAL A 329 4.51 5.50 -27.83
CA VAL A 329 3.95 4.21 -27.38
C VAL A 329 3.31 4.28 -26.00
N ILE A 330 3.66 5.33 -25.24
CA ILE A 330 3.01 5.74 -24.00
C ILE A 330 2.57 7.19 -24.19
N ALA A 331 1.29 7.48 -23.97
CA ALA A 331 0.73 8.80 -24.23
C ALA A 331 -0.22 9.26 -23.13
N LEU A 332 -0.42 10.58 -23.06
CA LEU A 332 -1.50 11.15 -22.25
C LEU A 332 -2.84 10.74 -22.87
N ILE A 333 -3.79 10.29 -22.04
CA ILE A 333 -5.15 10.05 -22.51
C ILE A 333 -5.78 11.40 -22.87
N THR A 334 -6.08 11.60 -24.15
CA THR A 334 -6.72 12.82 -24.65
C THR A 334 -8.24 12.72 -24.67
N GLU A 335 -8.78 11.50 -24.71
CA GLU A 335 -10.22 11.24 -24.74
C GLU A 335 -10.59 10.15 -23.73
N TRP A 336 -11.58 10.38 -22.90
CA TRP A 336 -12.23 9.33 -22.12
C TRP A 336 -13.73 9.52 -22.07
N LYS A 337 -14.43 8.42 -21.83
CA LYS A 337 -15.85 8.38 -21.63
C LYS A 337 -16.14 8.51 -20.15
N ASP A 338 -16.83 9.55 -19.73
CA ASP A 338 -17.28 9.71 -18.34
C ASP A 338 -18.41 8.71 -17.99
N ALA A 339 -18.69 8.53 -16.71
CA ALA A 339 -19.74 7.63 -16.23
C ALA A 339 -21.15 7.95 -16.78
N ASP A 340 -21.37 9.17 -17.23
CA ASP A 340 -22.60 9.63 -17.89
C ASP A 340 -22.63 9.36 -19.42
N GLY A 341 -21.56 8.76 -19.96
CA GLY A 341 -21.41 8.44 -21.39
C GLY A 341 -20.92 9.61 -22.27
N SER A 342 -20.63 10.76 -21.68
CA SER A 342 -20.04 11.90 -22.41
C SER A 342 -18.56 11.66 -22.71
N ILE A 343 -18.13 11.99 -23.95
CA ILE A 343 -16.71 11.96 -24.33
C ILE A 343 -16.11 13.31 -23.91
N LYS A 344 -15.21 13.27 -22.91
CA LYS A 344 -14.39 14.43 -22.57
C LYS A 344 -13.10 14.40 -23.35
N GLN A 345 -12.90 15.42 -24.18
CA GLN A 345 -11.62 15.67 -24.85
C GLN A 345 -10.73 16.54 -23.97
N ARG A 346 -9.46 16.19 -23.86
CA ARG A 346 -8.42 16.99 -23.23
C ARG A 346 -7.46 17.55 -24.26
N ASP A 347 -7.22 18.83 -24.17
CA ASP A 347 -6.10 19.47 -24.84
C ASP A 347 -4.83 19.26 -23.99
N THR A 348 -3.69 19.09 -24.64
CA THR A 348 -2.36 19.04 -24.02
C THR A 348 -2.03 20.28 -23.17
N LYS A 349 -2.80 21.35 -23.32
CA LYS A 349 -2.73 22.61 -22.57
C LYS A 349 -3.67 22.68 -21.37
N SER A 350 -4.51 21.67 -21.13
CA SER A 350 -5.43 21.63 -19.98
C SER A 350 -4.66 21.54 -18.67
N ASP A 351 -5.20 22.14 -17.60
CA ASP A 351 -4.63 22.07 -16.27
C ASP A 351 -4.48 20.60 -15.84
N LEU A 352 -3.23 20.18 -15.62
CA LEU A 352 -2.86 18.80 -15.32
C LEU A 352 -3.38 18.31 -13.95
N GLY A 353 -3.93 19.20 -13.11
CA GLY A 353 -4.36 18.88 -11.76
C GLY A 353 -5.51 17.86 -11.66
N GLY A 354 -6.45 17.86 -12.61
CA GLY A 354 -7.63 16.99 -12.62
C GLY A 354 -7.52 15.73 -13.51
N THR A 355 -6.35 15.46 -14.10
CA THR A 355 -6.19 14.45 -15.15
C THR A 355 -5.67 13.08 -14.69
N MET A 356 -5.43 12.91 -13.40
CA MET A 356 -4.88 11.67 -12.86
C MET A 356 -5.97 10.61 -12.74
N ARG A 357 -5.70 9.42 -13.30
CA ARG A 357 -6.53 8.24 -13.06
C ARG A 357 -6.24 7.71 -11.67
N LEU A 358 -7.23 7.78 -10.80
CA LEU A 358 -7.12 7.46 -9.38
C LEU A 358 -8.13 6.40 -8.95
N GLY A 359 -7.78 5.62 -7.91
CA GLY A 359 -8.69 4.69 -7.28
C GLY A 359 -8.70 3.31 -7.93
N ALA A 360 -9.76 2.54 -7.62
CA ALA A 360 -9.92 1.17 -8.09
C ALA A 360 -10.60 1.16 -9.48
N TRP A 361 -10.02 0.42 -10.42
CA TRP A 361 -10.55 0.22 -11.76
C TRP A 361 -10.55 -1.26 -12.10
N ASP A 362 -11.55 -1.66 -12.89
CA ASP A 362 -11.74 -3.04 -13.30
C ASP A 362 -10.92 -3.37 -14.55
N CYS A 363 -10.27 -4.52 -14.52
CA CYS A 363 -9.44 -5.04 -15.60
C CYS A 363 -9.90 -6.45 -15.97
N THR A 364 -10.20 -6.68 -17.25
CA THR A 364 -10.49 -8.01 -17.80
C THR A 364 -9.19 -8.69 -18.16
N LEU A 365 -9.00 -9.93 -17.70
CA LEU A 365 -7.82 -10.73 -18.00
C LEU A 365 -8.03 -11.63 -19.22
N LEU A 366 -7.05 -11.66 -20.08
CA LEU A 366 -7.02 -12.56 -21.24
C LEU A 366 -6.76 -14.00 -20.74
N PRO A 367 -7.61 -15.00 -21.09
CA PRO A 367 -7.42 -16.37 -20.67
C PRO A 367 -6.12 -16.98 -21.22
N ASN A 368 -5.59 -17.98 -20.52
CA ASN A 368 -4.36 -18.69 -20.90
C ASN A 368 -3.09 -17.79 -20.95
N THR A 369 -3.10 -16.70 -20.18
CA THR A 369 -1.93 -15.83 -20.00
C THR A 369 -1.29 -16.05 -18.65
N LEU A 370 -0.04 -15.57 -18.48
CA LEU A 370 0.63 -15.58 -17.18
C LEU A 370 -0.15 -14.76 -16.17
N ALA A 371 -0.65 -13.56 -16.56
CA ALA A 371 -1.49 -12.73 -15.71
C ALA A 371 -2.74 -13.49 -15.25
N SER A 372 -3.47 -14.17 -16.14
CA SER A 372 -4.62 -14.99 -15.76
C SER A 372 -4.25 -16.06 -14.73
N THR A 373 -3.15 -16.77 -14.96
CA THR A 373 -2.65 -17.80 -14.03
C THR A 373 -2.29 -17.22 -12.66
N VAL A 374 -1.61 -16.09 -12.62
CA VAL A 374 -1.21 -15.38 -11.39
C VAL A 374 -2.43 -15.00 -10.54
N TYR A 375 -3.51 -14.57 -11.18
CA TYR A 375 -4.77 -14.23 -10.50
C TYR A 375 -5.75 -15.41 -10.36
N GLY A 376 -5.25 -16.65 -10.42
CA GLY A 376 -6.06 -17.86 -10.20
C GLY A 376 -7.14 -18.09 -11.27
N ASN A 377 -6.87 -17.69 -12.51
CA ASN A 377 -7.78 -17.76 -13.66
C ASN A 377 -9.07 -16.93 -13.49
N ALA A 378 -9.00 -15.85 -12.70
CA ALA A 378 -10.07 -14.87 -12.66
C ALA A 378 -10.25 -14.21 -14.03
N SER A 379 -11.49 -14.03 -14.47
CA SER A 379 -11.78 -13.30 -15.73
C SER A 379 -11.68 -11.79 -15.58
N LYS A 380 -11.84 -11.29 -14.34
CA LYS A 380 -11.87 -9.86 -14.03
C LYS A 380 -11.23 -9.62 -12.66
N ILE A 381 -10.44 -8.55 -12.57
CA ILE A 381 -9.82 -8.06 -11.34
C ILE A 381 -10.12 -6.57 -11.18
N SER A 382 -9.94 -6.04 -9.99
CA SER A 382 -10.05 -4.61 -9.71
C SER A 382 -8.79 -4.15 -9.01
N GLU A 383 -8.06 -3.20 -9.57
CA GLU A 383 -6.76 -2.76 -9.08
C GLU A 383 -6.68 -1.24 -8.91
N ARG A 384 -5.74 -0.75 -8.08
CA ARG A 384 -5.63 0.67 -7.77
C ARG A 384 -4.66 1.38 -8.69
N HIS A 385 -5.10 2.49 -9.27
CA HIS A 385 -4.36 3.32 -10.19
C HIS A 385 -3.96 4.65 -9.57
N ARG A 386 -2.82 5.19 -10.07
CA ARG A 386 -2.32 6.54 -9.77
C ARG A 386 -1.37 6.97 -10.87
N HIS A 387 -1.90 7.32 -12.03
CA HIS A 387 -1.08 7.71 -13.19
C HIS A 387 -1.85 8.62 -14.15
N ARG A 388 -1.15 9.23 -15.11
CA ARG A 388 -1.70 10.10 -16.16
C ARG A 388 -1.46 9.56 -17.54
N PHE A 389 -0.31 8.92 -17.75
CA PHE A 389 0.11 8.37 -19.04
C PHE A 389 -0.24 6.90 -19.09
N GLU A 390 -0.64 6.46 -20.28
CA GLU A 390 -1.17 5.13 -20.55
C GLU A 390 -0.47 4.51 -21.74
N PHE A 391 -0.57 3.19 -21.87
CA PHE A 391 -0.23 2.49 -23.10
C PHE A 391 -1.06 3.01 -24.26
N ASN A 392 -0.41 3.40 -25.37
CA ASN A 392 -1.09 3.85 -26.57
C ASN A 392 -1.54 2.66 -27.41
N ASN A 393 -2.85 2.43 -27.48
CA ASN A 393 -3.46 1.29 -28.16
C ASN A 393 -3.17 1.24 -29.66
N ASP A 394 -2.78 2.35 -30.32
CA ASP A 394 -2.39 2.38 -31.74
C ASP A 394 -1.15 1.51 -32.03
N TYR A 395 -0.33 1.26 -31.01
CA TYR A 395 0.86 0.42 -31.11
C TYR A 395 0.63 -1.03 -30.65
N LYS A 396 -0.56 -1.38 -30.13
CA LYS A 396 -0.85 -2.69 -29.57
C LYS A 396 -0.57 -3.82 -30.56
N GLU A 397 -1.15 -3.75 -31.76
CA GLU A 397 -1.00 -4.78 -32.78
C GLU A 397 0.48 -4.96 -33.19
N ALA A 398 1.22 -3.86 -33.33
CA ALA A 398 2.63 -3.89 -33.70
C ALA A 398 3.50 -4.58 -32.67
N LEU A 399 3.20 -4.38 -31.39
CA LEU A 399 3.92 -5.01 -30.25
C LEU A 399 3.51 -6.48 -30.08
N GLU A 400 2.22 -6.79 -30.22
CA GLU A 400 1.70 -8.17 -30.15
C GLU A 400 2.23 -9.03 -31.29
N ALA A 401 2.36 -8.48 -32.52
CA ALA A 401 2.98 -9.18 -33.64
C ALA A 401 4.45 -9.58 -33.42
N LYS A 402 5.09 -8.96 -32.41
CA LYS A 402 6.48 -9.26 -32.02
C LYS A 402 6.55 -10.12 -30.74
N GLY A 403 5.43 -10.46 -30.11
CA GLY A 403 5.37 -11.39 -28.99
C GLY A 403 5.15 -10.77 -27.60
N MET A 404 5.01 -9.44 -27.47
CA MET A 404 4.46 -8.85 -26.25
C MET A 404 2.93 -9.03 -26.26
N VAL A 405 2.35 -9.44 -25.16
CA VAL A 405 0.90 -9.68 -25.05
C VAL A 405 0.28 -8.68 -24.10
N ALA A 406 -0.78 -8.01 -24.55
CA ALA A 406 -1.64 -7.20 -23.69
C ALA A 406 -2.63 -8.13 -22.95
N SER A 407 -2.22 -8.66 -21.82
CA SER A 407 -2.94 -9.71 -21.08
C SER A 407 -4.01 -9.18 -20.12
N GLY A 408 -4.05 -7.88 -19.86
CA GLY A 408 -5.09 -7.22 -19.06
C GLY A 408 -5.55 -5.95 -19.72
N ILE A 409 -6.89 -5.80 -19.85
CA ILE A 409 -7.53 -4.68 -20.53
C ILE A 409 -8.56 -4.05 -19.61
N ASN A 410 -8.55 -2.74 -19.47
CA ASN A 410 -9.58 -2.03 -18.72
C ASN A 410 -10.97 -2.27 -19.36
N THR A 411 -11.92 -2.65 -18.52
CA THR A 411 -13.25 -3.07 -18.99
C THR A 411 -14.05 -1.95 -19.65
N GLU A 412 -13.83 -0.70 -19.20
CA GLU A 412 -14.62 0.46 -19.64
C GLU A 412 -13.94 1.24 -20.77
N THR A 413 -12.63 1.43 -20.66
CA THR A 413 -11.87 2.30 -21.59
C THR A 413 -11.16 1.52 -22.69
N GLY A 414 -11.01 0.20 -22.54
CA GLY A 414 -10.25 -0.62 -23.48
C GLY A 414 -8.72 -0.42 -23.40
N LEU A 415 -8.23 0.34 -22.41
CA LEU A 415 -6.79 0.60 -22.26
C LEU A 415 -6.06 -0.63 -21.72
N VAL A 416 -4.81 -0.80 -22.16
CA VAL A 416 -3.94 -1.89 -21.73
C VAL A 416 -3.47 -1.65 -20.29
N GLU A 417 -3.76 -2.60 -19.41
CA GLU A 417 -3.42 -2.56 -17.98
C GLU A 417 -2.26 -3.49 -17.60
N ILE A 418 -2.07 -4.56 -18.39
CA ILE A 418 -1.03 -5.56 -18.14
C ILE A 418 -0.39 -5.92 -19.48
N VAL A 419 0.94 -5.92 -19.51
CA VAL A 419 1.73 -6.48 -20.61
C VAL A 419 2.59 -7.62 -20.09
N GLU A 420 2.78 -8.67 -20.91
CA GLU A 420 3.66 -9.78 -20.60
C GLU A 420 4.42 -10.28 -21.83
N ILE A 421 5.53 -10.97 -21.60
CA ILE A 421 6.31 -11.63 -22.66
C ILE A 421 6.24 -13.14 -22.40
N PRO A 422 5.37 -13.90 -23.06
CA PRO A 422 5.15 -15.33 -22.79
C PRO A 422 6.39 -16.21 -23.03
N SER A 423 7.29 -15.82 -23.92
CA SER A 423 8.55 -16.54 -24.18
C SER A 423 9.61 -16.35 -23.08
N HIS A 424 9.38 -15.40 -22.15
CA HIS A 424 10.26 -15.14 -21.02
C HIS A 424 9.82 -15.97 -19.79
N PRO A 425 10.72 -16.46 -18.94
CA PRO A 425 10.34 -17.20 -17.71
C PRO A 425 9.33 -16.47 -16.83
N TRP A 426 9.52 -15.16 -16.65
CA TRP A 426 8.57 -14.30 -15.93
C TRP A 426 8.85 -12.81 -16.25
N PHE A 427 8.07 -12.20 -17.12
CA PHE A 427 8.18 -10.78 -17.49
C PHE A 427 6.79 -10.17 -17.52
N VAL A 428 6.46 -9.35 -16.53
CA VAL A 428 5.14 -8.73 -16.37
C VAL A 428 5.29 -7.26 -16.05
N GLY A 429 4.55 -6.42 -16.78
CA GLY A 429 4.36 -5.01 -16.48
C GLY A 429 2.89 -4.71 -16.19
N VAL A 430 2.60 -3.94 -15.14
CA VAL A 430 1.24 -3.55 -14.75
C VAL A 430 1.13 -2.04 -14.60
N GLN A 431 0.05 -1.44 -15.12
CA GLN A 431 -0.17 0.01 -15.06
C GLN A 431 -0.63 0.47 -13.66
N TYR A 432 -1.27 -0.39 -12.92
CA TYR A 432 -1.76 -0.17 -11.57
C TYR A 432 -0.68 -0.41 -10.49
N HIS A 433 -1.05 -0.18 -9.23
CA HIS A 433 -0.19 -0.29 -8.05
C HIS A 433 -0.61 -1.45 -7.15
N PRO A 434 -0.16 -2.69 -7.42
CA PRO A 434 -0.54 -3.89 -6.65
C PRO A 434 -0.07 -3.84 -5.20
N GLU A 435 0.97 -3.07 -4.89
CA GLU A 435 1.52 -2.91 -3.54
C GLU A 435 0.50 -2.32 -2.55
N TYR A 436 -0.47 -1.56 -3.02
CA TYR A 436 -1.50 -0.97 -2.14
C TYR A 436 -2.57 -1.97 -1.69
N LYS A 437 -2.63 -3.13 -2.33
CA LYS A 437 -3.55 -4.22 -1.98
C LYS A 437 -2.88 -5.38 -1.26
N SER A 438 -1.55 -5.40 -1.23
CA SER A 438 -0.81 -6.45 -0.52
C SER A 438 -0.90 -6.26 0.99
N THR A 439 -1.29 -7.31 1.69
CA THR A 439 -1.25 -7.38 3.15
C THR A 439 -0.58 -8.67 3.57
N VAL A 440 -0.07 -8.73 4.79
CA VAL A 440 0.52 -9.98 5.32
C VAL A 440 -0.48 -11.12 5.36
N ALA A 441 -1.77 -10.77 5.57
CA ALA A 441 -2.86 -11.74 5.57
C ALA A 441 -3.20 -12.28 4.18
N ASN A 442 -3.12 -11.41 3.17
CA ASN A 442 -3.40 -11.72 1.79
C ASN A 442 -2.32 -11.05 0.92
N PRO A 443 -1.14 -11.67 0.80
CA PRO A 443 -0.09 -11.18 -0.08
C PRO A 443 -0.60 -11.09 -1.52
N HIS A 444 -0.30 -9.98 -2.18
CA HIS A 444 -0.79 -9.77 -3.53
C HIS A 444 -0.18 -10.80 -4.51
N PRO A 445 -0.98 -11.46 -5.36
CA PRO A 445 -0.53 -12.60 -6.15
C PRO A 445 0.62 -12.28 -7.12
N LEU A 446 0.67 -11.07 -7.68
CA LEU A 446 1.80 -10.66 -8.55
C LEU A 446 3.14 -10.74 -7.81
N PHE A 447 3.22 -10.22 -6.59
CA PHE A 447 4.46 -10.29 -5.81
C PHE A 447 4.79 -11.72 -5.40
N VAL A 448 3.77 -12.53 -5.03
CA VAL A 448 3.98 -13.95 -4.66
C VAL A 448 4.58 -14.72 -5.83
N HIS A 449 4.02 -14.58 -7.04
CA HIS A 449 4.51 -15.28 -8.21
C HIS A 449 5.84 -14.72 -8.73
N PHE A 450 6.08 -13.41 -8.61
CA PHE A 450 7.38 -12.79 -8.95
C PHE A 450 8.49 -13.34 -8.05
N VAL A 451 8.30 -13.38 -6.73
CA VAL A 451 9.28 -13.95 -5.79
C VAL A 451 9.49 -15.45 -6.03
N LYS A 452 8.41 -16.18 -6.37
CA LYS A 452 8.51 -17.60 -6.78
C LYS A 452 9.36 -17.78 -8.04
N ALA A 453 9.20 -16.90 -9.02
CA ALA A 453 9.99 -16.92 -10.25
C ALA A 453 11.47 -16.56 -9.97
N ALA A 454 11.72 -15.57 -9.10
CA ALA A 454 13.07 -15.23 -8.66
C ALA A 454 13.76 -16.39 -7.94
N LEU A 455 13.03 -17.10 -7.06
CA LEU A 455 13.56 -18.30 -6.40
C LEU A 455 13.90 -19.42 -7.41
N ALA A 456 13.05 -19.61 -8.42
CA ALA A 456 13.35 -20.58 -9.50
C ALA A 456 14.58 -20.19 -10.30
N HIS A 457 14.76 -18.88 -10.56
CA HIS A 457 15.95 -18.35 -11.24
C HIS A 457 17.22 -18.52 -10.40
N ALA A 458 17.16 -18.26 -9.10
CA ALA A 458 18.29 -18.46 -8.18
C ALA A 458 18.78 -19.91 -8.09
N ASN A 459 17.90 -20.88 -8.36
CA ASN A 459 18.19 -22.31 -8.29
C ASN A 459 18.53 -22.94 -9.67
N ALA A 460 18.53 -22.16 -10.74
CA ALA A 460 18.81 -22.63 -12.10
C ALA A 460 20.30 -22.51 -12.43
#